data_c1727b395698596bb443183e8eeaba69
#
_entry.id   c1727b395698596bb443183e8eeaba69
#
_cell.length_a   1.000
_cell.length_b   1.000
_cell.length_c   1.000
_cell.angle_alpha   90.00
_cell.angle_beta   90.00
_cell.angle_gamma   90.00
#
_symmetry.space_group_name_H-M   'P 1'
#
loop_
_entity.id
_entity.type
_entity.pdbx_description
1 polymer ?
#
loop_
_entity_poly.entity_id
_entity_poly.type
_entity_poly.pdbx_seq_one_letter_code
_entity_poly.pdbx_strand_id
1 'polypeptide(L)'
;MKKSLTLNAIMSGTKTILQIIFPLITFPYISNILQVNNLGKVNFASSVCGYFLLFAGLGISSYAVREGSRYVNDREKLSAFASEMFSINMISTALTYAALAVTMLFWTKLHAYTDLMLVLSLQIFFTTIGTEWVFTIFEEYTYITVRGICLLYTSDAADDLLCV
;
A
#
# COMPACT_ATOMS: atom_id res chain seq x y z
N MET A 1 -14.82 23.58 -8.10
CA MET A 1 -14.90 24.09 -6.71
C MET A 1 -13.47 24.13 -6.17
N LYS A 2 -12.96 25.29 -5.73
CA LYS A 2 -11.66 25.37 -5.04
C LYS A 2 -11.82 24.67 -3.69
N LYS A 3 -11.35 23.41 -3.60
CA LYS A 3 -11.25 22.74 -2.29
C LYS A 3 -10.30 23.56 -1.41
N SER A 4 -10.69 23.80 -0.16
CA SER A 4 -9.87 24.59 0.76
C SER A 4 -8.53 23.89 0.99
N LEU A 5 -7.43 24.54 0.65
CA LEU A 5 -6.06 24.05 0.85
C LEU A 5 -5.82 23.64 2.32
N THR A 6 -6.41 24.39 3.23
CA THR A 6 -6.38 24.13 4.66
C THR A 6 -7.04 22.80 5.02
N LEU A 7 -8.21 22.49 4.42
CA LEU A 7 -8.92 21.24 4.68
C LEU A 7 -8.09 20.04 4.19
N ASN A 8 -7.51 20.15 2.99
CA ASN A 8 -6.66 19.09 2.42
C ASN A 8 -5.41 18.87 3.29
N ALA A 9 -4.79 19.93 3.79
CA ALA A 9 -3.64 19.84 4.68
C ALA A 9 -3.99 19.17 6.02
N ILE A 10 -5.13 19.51 6.61
CA ILE A 10 -5.63 18.90 7.86
C ILE A 10 -5.91 17.41 7.62
N MET A 11 -6.60 17.04 6.54
CA MET A 11 -6.93 15.65 6.22
C MET A 11 -5.66 14.81 5.96
N SER A 12 -4.71 15.34 5.22
CA SER A 12 -3.41 14.67 4.99
C SER A 12 -2.62 14.52 6.29
N GLY A 13 -2.60 15.54 7.14
CA GLY A 13 -1.97 15.49 8.46
C GLY A 13 -2.62 14.44 9.37
N THR A 14 -3.95 14.40 9.41
CA THR A 14 -4.69 13.40 10.20
C THR A 14 -4.37 11.98 9.74
N LYS A 15 -4.34 11.73 8.42
CA LYS A 15 -3.93 10.43 7.87
C LYS A 15 -2.53 10.04 8.35
N THR A 16 -1.57 10.95 8.28
CA THR A 16 -0.18 10.69 8.70
C THR A 16 -0.08 10.39 10.19
N ILE A 17 -0.79 11.16 11.02
CA ILE A 17 -0.82 10.94 12.48
C ILE A 17 -1.40 9.57 12.82
N LEU A 18 -2.52 9.20 12.21
CA LEU A 18 -3.14 7.89 12.41
C LEU A 18 -2.22 6.74 11.97
N GLN A 19 -1.51 6.89 10.85
CA GLN A 19 -0.54 5.89 10.37
C GLN A 19 0.64 5.68 11.34
N ILE A 20 0.97 6.66 12.17
CA ILE A 20 2.03 6.56 13.18
C ILE A 20 1.47 6.01 14.50
N ILE A 21 0.33 6.51 14.94
CA ILE A 21 -0.28 6.12 16.23
C ILE A 21 -0.76 4.68 16.21
N PHE A 22 -1.37 4.26 15.09
CA PHE A 22 -1.93 2.91 14.97
C PHE A 22 -0.87 1.81 15.21
N PRO A 23 0.28 1.77 14.51
CA PRO A 23 1.31 0.76 14.80
C PRO A 23 1.87 0.87 16.21
N LEU A 24 1.92 2.07 16.78
CA LEU A 24 2.45 2.28 18.12
C LEU A 24 1.58 1.60 19.20
N ILE A 25 0.27 1.58 19.01
CA ILE A 25 -0.68 0.92 19.91
C ILE A 25 -0.73 -0.59 19.62
N THR A 26 -0.78 -0.96 18.35
CA THR A 26 -0.98 -2.35 17.92
C THR A 26 0.28 -3.20 18.11
N PHE A 27 1.48 -2.62 17.96
CA PHE A 27 2.74 -3.36 18.06
C PHE A 27 2.98 -4.06 19.41
N PRO A 28 2.78 -3.43 20.58
CA PRO A 28 2.93 -4.10 21.87
C PRO A 28 1.97 -5.28 22.03
N TYR A 29 0.75 -5.15 21.54
CA TYR A 29 -0.27 -6.18 21.59
C TYR A 29 0.11 -7.39 20.71
N ILE A 30 0.44 -7.16 19.45
CA ILE A 30 0.87 -8.20 18.51
C ILE A 30 2.15 -8.90 19.03
N SER A 31 3.09 -8.13 19.58
CA SER A 31 4.35 -8.67 20.13
C SER A 31 4.13 -9.64 21.28
N ASN A 32 3.13 -9.40 22.13
CA ASN A 32 2.79 -10.28 23.23
C ASN A 32 2.13 -11.58 22.76
N ILE A 33 1.29 -11.53 21.72
CA ILE A 33 0.56 -12.71 21.20
C ILE A 33 1.48 -13.59 20.35
N LEU A 34 2.20 -13.00 19.40
CA LEU A 34 3.03 -13.74 18.44
C LEU A 34 4.30 -14.34 19.03
N GLN A 35 4.75 -13.88 20.17
CA GLN A 35 6.09 -14.14 20.73
C GLN A 35 7.21 -13.67 19.79
N VAL A 36 8.40 -13.47 20.34
CA VAL A 36 9.54 -12.88 19.63
C VAL A 36 9.95 -13.66 18.36
N ASN A 37 9.84 -14.99 18.40
CA ASN A 37 10.24 -15.84 17.29
C ASN A 37 9.32 -15.68 16.05
N ASN A 38 8.01 -15.67 16.25
CA ASN A 38 7.06 -15.54 15.16
C ASN A 38 7.00 -14.11 14.64
N LEU A 39 7.14 -13.13 15.52
CA LEU A 39 7.27 -11.71 15.13
C LEU A 39 8.48 -11.50 14.23
N GLY A 40 9.62 -12.14 14.53
CA GLY A 40 10.81 -12.11 13.68
C GLY A 40 10.56 -12.67 12.29
N LYS A 41 9.79 -13.77 12.18
CA LYS A 41 9.40 -14.36 10.88
C LYS A 41 8.53 -13.41 10.06
N VAL A 42 7.54 -12.80 10.68
CA VAL A 42 6.64 -11.83 10.00
C VAL A 42 7.44 -10.62 9.53
N ASN A 43 8.28 -10.05 10.38
CA ASN A 43 9.09 -8.89 10.02
C ASN A 43 10.08 -9.20 8.88
N PHE A 44 10.68 -10.38 8.87
CA PHE A 44 11.55 -10.82 7.78
C PHE A 44 10.76 -10.93 6.46
N ALA A 45 9.64 -11.64 6.47
CA ALA A 45 8.79 -11.79 5.28
C ALA A 45 8.27 -10.44 4.77
N SER A 46 7.84 -9.55 5.68
CA SER A 46 7.39 -8.19 5.36
C SER A 46 8.52 -7.35 4.75
N SER A 47 9.75 -7.46 5.25
CA SER A 47 10.89 -6.75 4.68
C SER A 47 11.19 -7.21 3.26
N VAL A 48 11.19 -8.52 3.02
CA VAL A 48 11.40 -9.08 1.67
C VAL A 48 10.29 -8.60 0.73
N CYS A 49 9.01 -8.75 1.11
CA CYS A 49 7.89 -8.26 0.30
C CYS A 49 7.93 -6.74 0.09
N GLY A 50 8.43 -5.99 1.08
CA GLY A 50 8.63 -4.54 0.99
C GLY A 50 9.60 -4.14 -0.12
N TYR A 51 10.70 -4.87 -0.29
CA TYR A 51 11.61 -4.64 -1.43
C TYR A 51 10.91 -4.89 -2.78
N PHE A 52 10.16 -5.98 -2.89
CA PHE A 52 9.39 -6.25 -4.10
C PHE A 52 8.31 -5.19 -4.35
N LEU A 53 7.68 -4.68 -3.30
CA LEU A 53 6.73 -3.58 -3.40
C LEU A 53 7.38 -2.29 -3.95
N LEU A 54 8.60 -1.98 -3.54
CA LEU A 54 9.38 -0.85 -4.10
C LEU A 54 9.64 -1.04 -5.59
N PHE A 55 10.02 -2.26 -6.01
CA PHE A 55 10.19 -2.57 -7.44
C PHE A 55 8.87 -2.50 -8.21
N ALA A 56 7.77 -2.98 -7.65
CA ALA A 56 6.45 -2.87 -8.29
C ALA A 56 6.05 -1.41 -8.49
N GLY A 57 6.30 -0.57 -7.49
CA GLY A 57 5.94 0.85 -7.54
C GLY A 57 6.80 1.71 -8.47
N LEU A 58 8.09 1.40 -8.67
CA LEU A 58 9.06 2.09 -9.54
C LEU A 58 8.96 3.63 -9.54
N GLY A 59 8.44 4.24 -8.48
CA GLY A 59 8.18 5.68 -8.43
C GLY A 59 7.03 6.15 -9.34
N ILE A 60 6.26 5.22 -9.91
CA ILE A 60 5.12 5.50 -10.81
C ILE A 60 4.14 6.47 -10.16
N SER A 61 3.82 6.28 -8.88
CA SER A 61 2.89 7.14 -8.16
C SER A 61 3.35 8.60 -8.13
N SER A 62 4.62 8.85 -7.85
CA SER A 62 5.18 10.22 -7.81
C SER A 62 5.20 10.88 -9.18
N TYR A 63 5.57 10.12 -10.21
CA TYR A 63 5.56 10.59 -11.59
C TYR A 63 4.12 10.86 -12.06
N ALA A 64 3.20 9.94 -11.81
CA ALA A 64 1.81 10.03 -12.21
C ALA A 64 1.10 11.23 -11.57
N VAL A 65 1.35 11.53 -10.29
CA VAL A 65 0.80 12.73 -9.63
C VAL A 65 1.37 14.00 -10.25
N ARG A 66 2.68 14.06 -10.47
CA ARG A 66 3.36 15.24 -11.02
C ARG A 66 2.91 15.55 -12.45
N GLU A 67 2.88 14.57 -13.32
CA GLU A 67 2.53 14.75 -14.72
C GLU A 67 1.01 14.82 -14.91
N GLY A 68 0.25 13.96 -14.21
CA GLY A 68 -1.22 13.95 -14.27
C GLY A 68 -1.85 15.27 -13.80
N SER A 69 -1.22 15.97 -12.85
CA SER A 69 -1.71 17.30 -12.41
C SER A 69 -1.72 18.36 -13.52
N ARG A 70 -0.94 18.17 -14.58
CA ARG A 70 -0.94 19.07 -15.76
C ARG A 70 -2.19 18.89 -16.62
N TYR A 71 -2.80 17.70 -16.58
CA TYR A 71 -3.94 17.34 -17.42
C TYR A 71 -5.29 17.40 -16.68
N VAL A 72 -5.34 17.93 -15.45
CA VAL A 72 -6.56 17.98 -14.62
C VAL A 72 -7.73 18.67 -15.32
N ASN A 73 -7.45 19.67 -16.16
CA ASN A 73 -8.47 20.43 -16.90
C ASN A 73 -8.90 19.76 -18.22
N ASP A 74 -8.19 18.75 -18.70
CA ASP A 74 -8.45 18.04 -19.94
C ASP A 74 -8.75 16.56 -19.63
N ARG A 75 -10.03 16.25 -19.54
CA ARG A 75 -10.51 14.93 -19.10
C ARG A 75 -10.12 13.80 -20.05
N GLU A 76 -10.01 14.10 -21.33
CA GLU A 76 -9.67 13.13 -22.37
C GLU A 76 -8.19 12.74 -22.28
N LYS A 77 -7.31 13.72 -22.17
CA LYS A 77 -5.87 13.49 -21.98
C LYS A 77 -5.55 12.85 -20.64
N LEU A 78 -6.24 13.25 -19.57
CA LEU A 78 -6.06 12.64 -18.26
C LEU A 78 -6.47 11.17 -18.26
N SER A 79 -7.56 10.82 -18.93
CA SER A 79 -8.02 9.43 -19.06
C SER A 79 -7.04 8.56 -19.86
N ALA A 80 -6.52 9.08 -20.99
CA ALA A 80 -5.51 8.39 -21.78
C ALA A 80 -4.21 8.18 -20.97
N PHE A 81 -3.74 9.23 -20.29
CA PHE A 81 -2.56 9.16 -19.42
C PHE A 81 -2.75 8.17 -18.26
N ALA A 82 -3.92 8.18 -17.62
CA ALA A 82 -4.22 7.26 -16.52
C ALA A 82 -4.22 5.78 -16.99
N SER A 83 -4.76 5.50 -18.16
CA SER A 83 -4.76 4.16 -18.75
C SER A 83 -3.32 3.69 -19.07
N GLU A 84 -2.48 4.57 -19.58
CA GLU A 84 -1.08 4.29 -19.87
C GLU A 84 -0.30 3.99 -18.58
N MET A 85 -0.43 4.84 -17.57
CA MET A 85 0.23 4.64 -16.26
C MET A 85 -0.25 3.36 -15.56
N PHE A 86 -1.54 3.04 -15.65
CA PHE A 86 -2.07 1.80 -15.10
C PHE A 86 -1.49 0.58 -15.82
N SER A 87 -1.36 0.62 -17.14
CA SER A 87 -0.77 -0.46 -17.94
C SER A 87 0.70 -0.69 -17.57
N ILE A 88 1.49 0.38 -17.42
CA ILE A 88 2.89 0.30 -16.98
C ILE A 88 2.97 -0.31 -15.58
N ASN A 89 2.10 0.13 -14.67
CA ASN A 89 2.07 -0.39 -13.30
C ASN A 89 1.70 -1.88 -13.26
N MET A 90 0.77 -2.33 -14.10
CA MET A 90 0.41 -3.76 -14.23
C MET A 90 1.57 -4.60 -14.76
N ILE A 91 2.30 -4.13 -15.76
CA ILE A 91 3.49 -4.81 -16.29
C ILE A 91 4.59 -4.89 -15.23
N SER A 92 4.87 -3.78 -14.55
CA SER A 92 5.85 -3.75 -13.45
C SER A 92 5.49 -4.74 -12.34
N THR A 93 4.21 -4.79 -11.97
CA THR A 93 3.72 -5.73 -10.95
C THR A 93 3.83 -7.18 -11.41
N ALA A 94 3.51 -7.49 -12.66
CA ALA A 94 3.67 -8.83 -13.23
C ALA A 94 5.13 -9.27 -13.20
N LEU A 95 6.07 -8.38 -13.59
CA LEU A 95 7.51 -8.64 -13.51
C LEU A 95 7.97 -8.85 -12.06
N THR A 96 7.43 -8.09 -11.13
CA THR A 96 7.74 -8.23 -9.70
C THR A 96 7.26 -9.56 -9.15
N TYR A 97 6.07 -10.03 -9.53
CA TYR A 97 5.60 -11.37 -9.16
C TYR A 97 6.43 -12.48 -9.77
N ALA A 98 6.85 -12.32 -11.02
CA ALA A 98 7.75 -13.27 -11.67
C ALA A 98 9.10 -13.35 -10.92
N ALA A 99 9.68 -12.19 -10.55
CA ALA A 99 10.91 -12.14 -9.78
C ALA A 99 10.74 -12.73 -8.37
N LEU A 100 9.62 -12.49 -7.71
CA LEU A 100 9.30 -13.08 -6.41
C LEU A 100 9.19 -14.61 -6.51
N ALA A 101 8.49 -15.11 -7.53
CA ALA A 101 8.38 -16.55 -7.77
C ALA A 101 9.75 -17.21 -8.04
N VAL A 102 10.59 -16.59 -8.85
CA VAL A 102 11.96 -17.04 -9.12
C VAL A 102 12.77 -17.05 -7.82
N THR A 103 12.69 -15.99 -7.02
CA THR A 103 13.40 -15.92 -5.73
C THR A 103 12.95 -17.03 -4.78
N MET A 104 11.66 -17.32 -4.73
CA MET A 104 11.12 -18.41 -3.91
C MET A 104 11.62 -19.79 -4.39
N LEU A 105 11.74 -20.00 -5.70
CA LEU A 105 12.23 -21.27 -6.26
C LEU A 105 13.70 -21.51 -5.96
N PHE A 106 14.54 -20.49 -6.06
CA PHE A 106 15.99 -20.62 -5.89
C PHE A 106 16.43 -20.60 -4.42
N TRP A 107 15.66 -19.99 -3.53
CA TRP A 107 16.09 -19.80 -2.13
C TRP A 107 15.32 -20.73 -1.20
N THR A 108 15.87 -21.92 -1.01
CA THR A 108 15.27 -22.99 -0.16
C THR A 108 14.94 -22.54 1.27
N LYS A 109 15.68 -21.56 1.80
CA LYS A 109 15.39 -21.00 3.14
C LYS A 109 14.08 -20.21 3.21
N LEU A 110 13.59 -19.69 2.07
CA LEU A 110 12.31 -18.98 2.00
C LEU A 110 11.11 -19.92 2.01
N HIS A 111 11.30 -21.22 1.70
CA HIS A 111 10.22 -22.20 1.71
C HIS A 111 9.55 -22.32 3.09
N ALA A 112 10.28 -22.07 4.17
CA ALA A 112 9.72 -22.04 5.52
C ALA A 112 8.75 -20.85 5.76
N TYR A 113 8.74 -19.86 4.87
CA TYR A 113 7.95 -18.63 4.98
C TYR A 113 6.97 -18.46 3.82
N THR A 114 6.77 -19.52 2.99
CA THR A 114 5.94 -19.45 1.76
C THR A 114 4.53 -18.95 2.05
N ASP A 115 3.88 -19.46 3.09
CA ASP A 115 2.52 -19.08 3.44
C ASP A 115 2.44 -17.59 3.81
N LEU A 116 3.38 -17.12 4.63
CA LEU A 116 3.48 -15.70 5.00
C LEU A 116 3.75 -14.81 3.77
N MET A 117 4.66 -15.25 2.89
CA MET A 117 4.98 -14.49 1.68
C MET A 117 3.83 -14.45 0.70
N LEU A 118 3.05 -15.51 0.55
CA LEU A 118 1.86 -15.53 -0.29
C LEU A 118 0.82 -14.52 0.23
N VAL A 119 0.54 -14.53 1.53
CA VAL A 119 -0.40 -13.57 2.13
C VAL A 119 0.10 -12.13 1.97
N LEU A 120 1.38 -11.88 2.26
CA LEU A 120 1.95 -10.54 2.13
C LEU A 120 2.08 -10.07 0.68
N SER A 121 2.25 -10.99 -0.28
CA SER A 121 2.27 -10.64 -1.70
C SER A 121 0.94 -10.07 -2.20
N LEU A 122 -0.19 -10.43 -1.58
CA LEU A 122 -1.48 -9.82 -1.86
C LEU A 122 -1.45 -8.30 -1.67
N GLN A 123 -0.64 -7.81 -0.74
CA GLN A 123 -0.45 -6.37 -0.55
C GLN A 123 0.08 -5.69 -1.82
N ILE A 124 1.00 -6.33 -2.56
CA ILE A 124 1.54 -5.79 -3.83
C ILE A 124 0.40 -5.64 -4.84
N PHE A 125 -0.44 -6.65 -4.96
CA PHE A 125 -1.59 -6.64 -5.87
C PHE A 125 -2.59 -5.53 -5.53
N PHE A 126 -3.00 -5.45 -4.26
CA PHE A 126 -3.93 -4.41 -3.81
C PHE A 126 -3.36 -3.00 -3.93
N THR A 127 -2.05 -2.83 -3.73
CA THR A 127 -1.39 -1.54 -3.91
C THR A 127 -1.39 -1.11 -5.38
N THR A 128 -1.19 -2.06 -6.31
CA THR A 128 -1.24 -1.79 -7.75
C THR A 128 -2.64 -1.38 -8.21
N ILE A 129 -3.68 -2.10 -7.77
CA ILE A 129 -5.07 -1.79 -8.11
C ILE A 129 -5.55 -0.52 -7.39
N GLY A 130 -4.99 -0.23 -6.23
CA GLY A 130 -5.45 0.85 -5.36
C GLY A 130 -5.44 2.25 -5.96
N THR A 131 -4.71 2.47 -7.06
CA THR A 131 -4.67 3.73 -7.85
C THR A 131 -4.78 5.01 -7.02
N GLU A 132 -4.19 5.02 -5.82
CA GLU A 132 -4.29 6.13 -4.86
C GLU A 132 -3.77 7.46 -5.45
N TRP A 133 -2.84 7.36 -6.40
CA TRP A 133 -2.29 8.50 -7.13
C TRP A 133 -3.35 9.26 -7.94
N VAL A 134 -4.39 8.59 -8.46
CA VAL A 134 -5.49 9.23 -9.18
C VAL A 134 -6.24 10.20 -8.27
N PHE A 135 -6.59 9.75 -7.05
CA PHE A 135 -7.27 10.61 -6.08
C PHE A 135 -6.37 11.75 -5.59
N THR A 136 -5.06 11.54 -5.57
CA THR A 136 -4.09 12.59 -5.23
C THR A 136 -4.04 13.65 -6.33
N ILE A 137 -4.13 13.30 -7.62
CA ILE A 137 -4.21 14.24 -8.74
C ILE A 137 -5.42 15.17 -8.60
N PHE A 138 -6.57 14.63 -8.19
CA PHE A 138 -7.79 15.41 -7.98
C PHE A 138 -7.84 16.13 -6.63
N GLU A 139 -6.77 16.04 -5.83
CA GLU A 139 -6.72 16.58 -4.47
C GLU A 139 -7.87 16.07 -3.57
N GLU A 140 -8.33 14.82 -3.80
CA GLU A 140 -9.40 14.19 -3.02
C GLU A 140 -8.87 13.49 -1.76
N TYR A 141 -8.13 14.23 -0.94
CA TYR A 141 -7.55 13.71 0.31
C TYR A 141 -8.61 13.23 1.30
N THR A 142 -9.81 13.79 1.25
CA THR A 142 -10.93 13.35 2.10
C THR A 142 -11.27 11.88 1.84
N TYR A 143 -11.37 11.46 0.56
CA TYR A 143 -11.65 10.09 0.20
C TYR A 143 -10.51 9.14 0.65
N ILE A 144 -9.27 9.54 0.40
CA ILE A 144 -8.07 8.77 0.80
C ILE A 144 -8.04 8.57 2.31
N THR A 145 -8.34 9.63 3.08
CA THR A 145 -8.34 9.60 4.54
C THR A 145 -9.48 8.73 5.09
N VAL A 146 -10.70 8.90 4.59
CA VAL A 146 -11.86 8.09 5.02
C VAL A 146 -11.64 6.61 4.72
N ARG A 147 -11.14 6.27 3.51
CA ARG A 147 -10.80 4.90 3.16
C ARG A 147 -9.72 4.33 4.08
N GLY A 148 -8.68 5.12 4.38
CA GLY A 148 -7.61 4.72 5.30
C GLY A 148 -8.12 4.47 6.72
N ILE A 149 -8.97 5.35 7.25
CA ILE A 149 -9.58 5.16 8.58
C ILE A 149 -10.49 3.93 8.60
N CYS A 150 -11.28 3.72 7.54
CA CYS A 150 -12.17 2.55 7.45
C CYS A 150 -11.36 1.25 7.45
N LEU A 151 -10.25 1.19 6.70
CA LEU A 151 -9.37 0.03 6.69
C LEU A 151 -8.69 -0.21 8.06
N LEU A 152 -8.26 0.85 8.73
CA LEU A 152 -7.69 0.75 10.08
C LEU A 152 -8.74 0.23 11.08
N TYR A 153 -9.97 0.75 11.02
CA TYR A 153 -11.05 0.33 11.90
C TYR A 153 -11.46 -1.13 11.66
N THR A 154 -11.52 -1.58 10.41
CA THR A 154 -11.84 -2.99 10.09
C THR A 154 -10.72 -3.94 10.50
N SER A 155 -9.47 -3.51 10.44
CA SER A 155 -8.32 -4.30 10.94
C SER A 155 -8.37 -4.45 12.46
N ASP A 156 -8.68 -3.38 13.18
CA ASP A 156 -8.81 -3.35 14.65
C ASP A 156 -9.98 -4.25 15.11
N ALA A 157 -11.14 -4.17 14.43
CA ALA A 157 -12.29 -5.02 14.71
C ALA A 157 -12.01 -6.52 14.41
N ALA A 158 -11.16 -6.84 13.44
CA ALA A 158 -10.73 -8.20 13.15
C ALA A 158 -9.79 -8.75 14.24
N ASP A 159 -8.91 -7.90 14.79
CA ASP A 159 -8.04 -8.26 15.91
C ASP A 159 -8.84 -8.50 17.19
N ASP A 160 -9.91 -7.74 17.45
CA ASP A 160 -10.82 -7.94 18.59
C ASP A 160 -11.60 -9.26 18.48
N LEU A 161 -11.98 -9.67 17.26
CA LEU A 161 -12.68 -10.95 17.02
C LEU A 161 -11.78 -12.18 17.17
N LEU A 162 -10.46 -12.03 17.02
CA LEU A 162 -9.47 -13.10 17.21
C LEU A 162 -9.08 -13.27 18.70
N CYS A 163 -9.55 -12.41 19.58
CA CYS A 163 -9.28 -12.44 21.03
C CYS A 163 -10.38 -13.14 21.88
N VAL A 164 -11.36 -13.81 21.24
CA VAL A 164 -12.39 -14.61 21.94
C VAL A 164 -12.02 -16.08 21.98
#